data_292ab6b6d19d9b36c15177fbb57595cb
#
_entry.id   292ab6b6d19d9b36c15177fbb57595cb
#
_cell.length_a   1.000
_cell.length_b   1.000
_cell.length_c   1.000
_cell.angle_alpha   90.00
_cell.angle_beta   90.00
_cell.angle_gamma   90.00
#
_symmetry.space_group_name_H-M   'P 1'
#
loop_
_entity.id
_entity.type
_entity.pdbx_description
1 polymer ?
#
loop_
_entity_poly.entity_id
_entity_poly.type
_entity_poly.pdbx_seq_one_letter_code
_entity_poly.pdbx_strand_id
1 'polypeptide(L)'
;MRGSIRERSPGHWAIILDLNKDGQRRRKWHSFAGTKREAQKECARLIHEMNVGAYIVPSRATLAAYLEAWLADIKSRVTPNTHQRYTQLARKNIVPLLGETLLKDLQPAMISHAYSRLLESGHKRGGGLSAGTVRHCHILLKAALAQAVRWGGDWAISRNPCDAVRPPKLSPGKMNTYDVAQTVALLDAVRGSRLFPSVLLAVLCGLRRGEVAALRWGKVDLNAGSITIIQSAEQVGTTVRYKEPKSGHGRKVALSSMMVEELRAHRLRQSQELLRLGIRITDETFVIAREDGLPLQPQTLTHEWKRLVAKTGLPKIRFHDLRHAHATHMLASGVHPKIASERLGHSKVGITLDLYSHVLPGMQEDAVAKVDAAMQATRNKRDTNR
;
A
#
# COMPACT_ATOMS: atom_id res chain seq x y z
N MET A 1 -9.35 -46.47 -1.72
CA MET A 1 -9.57 -46.19 -0.28
C MET A 1 -10.87 -46.83 0.16
N ARG A 2 -10.99 -47.27 1.41
CA ARG A 2 -12.18 -47.98 1.89
C ARG A 2 -12.81 -47.22 3.05
N GLY A 3 -14.14 -47.25 3.15
CA GLY A 3 -14.90 -46.72 4.26
C GLY A 3 -15.95 -47.74 4.72
N SER A 4 -16.33 -47.69 5.98
CA SER A 4 -17.39 -48.51 6.56
C SER A 4 -18.28 -47.66 7.45
N ILE A 5 -19.53 -48.12 7.64
CA ILE A 5 -20.47 -47.49 8.57
C ILE A 5 -20.76 -48.45 9.72
N ARG A 6 -20.91 -47.91 10.94
CA ARG A 6 -21.29 -48.66 12.14
C ARG A 6 -22.35 -47.90 12.91
N GLU A 7 -23.43 -48.57 13.28
CA GLU A 7 -24.44 -47.99 14.15
C GLU A 7 -23.93 -47.91 15.58
N ARG A 8 -24.09 -46.78 16.25
CA ARG A 8 -23.72 -46.54 17.65
C ARG A 8 -24.95 -46.57 18.57
N SER A 9 -26.05 -46.04 18.08
CA SER A 9 -27.36 -46.03 18.70
C SER A 9 -28.42 -45.77 17.60
N PRO A 10 -29.71 -46.06 17.86
CA PRO A 10 -30.76 -45.88 16.86
C PRO A 10 -30.68 -44.46 16.21
N GLY A 11 -30.54 -44.45 14.88
CA GLY A 11 -30.43 -43.20 14.11
C GLY A 11 -29.07 -42.48 14.19
N HIS A 12 -28.07 -43.06 14.87
CA HIS A 12 -26.71 -42.45 14.95
C HIS A 12 -25.65 -43.42 14.43
N TRP A 13 -24.92 -42.99 13.43
CA TRP A 13 -23.95 -43.78 12.69
C TRP A 13 -22.53 -43.22 12.86
N ALA A 14 -21.56 -44.14 12.95
CA ALA A 14 -20.15 -43.80 12.79
C ALA A 14 -19.71 -44.19 11.37
N ILE A 15 -19.27 -43.25 10.58
CA ILE A 15 -18.63 -43.49 9.29
C ILE A 15 -17.13 -43.56 9.55
N ILE A 16 -16.48 -44.66 9.18
CA ILE A 16 -15.08 -44.92 9.41
C ILE A 16 -14.37 -44.91 8.08
N LEU A 17 -13.44 -43.98 7.90
CA LEU A 17 -12.62 -43.83 6.69
C LEU A 17 -11.21 -44.34 6.97
N ASP A 18 -10.69 -45.23 6.11
CA ASP A 18 -9.30 -45.67 6.16
C ASP A 18 -8.40 -44.74 5.36
N LEU A 19 -7.58 -43.97 6.08
CA LEU A 19 -6.58 -43.04 5.50
C LEU A 19 -5.24 -43.78 5.47
N ASN A 20 -4.84 -44.31 4.31
CA ASN A 20 -3.48 -44.82 4.12
C ASN A 20 -2.58 -43.66 3.68
N LYS A 21 -1.71 -43.18 4.54
CA LYS A 21 -0.67 -42.20 4.21
C LYS A 21 0.66 -42.74 4.76
N ASP A 22 1.68 -42.79 3.90
CA ASP A 22 3.06 -43.18 4.25
C ASP A 22 3.19 -44.56 4.96
N GLY A 23 2.40 -45.55 4.52
CA GLY A 23 2.46 -46.92 5.07
C GLY A 23 1.81 -47.09 6.45
N GLN A 24 1.34 -46.02 7.07
CA GLN A 24 0.61 -46.10 8.35
C GLN A 24 -0.90 -46.04 8.13
N ARG A 25 -1.60 -47.05 8.70
CA ARG A 25 -3.06 -47.13 8.67
C ARG A 25 -3.63 -46.16 9.70
N ARG A 26 -4.20 -45.02 9.27
CA ARG A 26 -4.94 -44.10 10.13
C ARG A 26 -6.42 -44.21 9.83
N ARG A 27 -7.26 -44.36 10.87
CA ARG A 27 -8.73 -44.37 10.76
C ARG A 27 -9.29 -43.05 11.23
N LYS A 28 -10.20 -42.48 10.45
CA LYS A 28 -10.95 -41.27 10.80
C LYS A 28 -12.42 -41.63 11.00
N TRP A 29 -13.00 -41.14 12.09
CA TRP A 29 -14.38 -41.40 12.50
C TRP A 29 -15.21 -40.15 12.28
N HIS A 30 -16.38 -40.30 11.62
CA HIS A 30 -17.37 -39.22 11.45
C HIS A 30 -18.67 -39.72 12.12
N SER A 31 -19.29 -38.84 12.91
CA SER A 31 -20.63 -39.09 13.45
C SER A 31 -21.66 -38.56 12.46
N PHE A 32 -22.68 -39.37 12.19
CA PHE A 32 -23.77 -39.02 11.30
C PHE A 32 -25.10 -39.40 11.96
N ALA A 33 -26.06 -38.46 11.97
CA ALA A 33 -27.42 -38.70 12.46
C ALA A 33 -28.36 -38.83 11.25
N GLY A 34 -29.15 -39.90 11.21
CA GLY A 34 -30.09 -40.18 10.13
C GLY A 34 -30.28 -41.66 9.88
N THR A 35 -30.88 -42.02 8.76
CA THR A 35 -31.13 -43.39 8.34
C THR A 35 -29.86 -44.11 7.87
N LYS A 36 -29.83 -45.41 7.86
CA LYS A 36 -28.72 -46.21 7.32
C LYS A 36 -28.39 -45.86 5.88
N ARG A 37 -29.42 -45.61 5.06
CA ARG A 37 -29.26 -45.25 3.63
C ARG A 37 -28.58 -43.90 3.45
N GLU A 38 -28.92 -42.94 4.29
CA GLU A 38 -28.28 -41.62 4.29
C GLU A 38 -26.83 -41.68 4.76
N ALA A 39 -26.54 -42.50 5.82
CA ALA A 39 -25.18 -42.74 6.27
C ALA A 39 -24.31 -43.41 5.18
N GLN A 40 -24.87 -44.34 4.40
CA GLN A 40 -24.20 -44.98 3.28
C GLN A 40 -23.90 -43.93 2.15
N LYS A 41 -24.86 -43.07 1.84
CA LYS A 41 -24.72 -42.00 0.84
C LYS A 41 -23.62 -41.00 1.28
N GLU A 42 -23.61 -40.64 2.55
CA GLU A 42 -22.58 -39.75 3.09
C GLU A 42 -21.20 -40.42 3.11
N CYS A 43 -21.10 -41.70 3.45
CA CYS A 43 -19.87 -42.48 3.36
C CYS A 43 -19.32 -42.49 1.92
N ALA A 44 -20.18 -42.75 0.94
CA ALA A 44 -19.79 -42.74 -0.48
C ALA A 44 -19.32 -41.35 -0.93
N ARG A 45 -19.97 -40.27 -0.48
CA ARG A 45 -19.59 -38.90 -0.74
C ARG A 45 -18.17 -38.61 -0.19
N LEU A 46 -17.92 -38.95 1.06
CA LEU A 46 -16.63 -38.75 1.70
C LEU A 46 -15.51 -39.56 1.04
N ILE A 47 -15.79 -40.82 0.60
CA ILE A 47 -14.83 -41.63 -0.17
C ILE A 47 -14.53 -40.98 -1.53
N HIS A 48 -15.54 -40.47 -2.22
CA HIS A 48 -15.36 -39.75 -3.47
C HIS A 48 -14.47 -38.51 -3.27
N GLU A 49 -14.76 -37.68 -2.28
CA GLU A 49 -13.91 -36.49 -1.94
C GLU A 49 -12.48 -36.87 -1.61
N MET A 50 -12.26 -38.00 -0.93
CA MET A 50 -10.90 -38.52 -0.68
C MET A 50 -10.18 -38.93 -1.96
N ASN A 51 -10.88 -39.59 -2.88
CA ASN A 51 -10.29 -40.09 -4.13
C ASN A 51 -9.91 -38.95 -5.07
N VAL A 52 -10.69 -37.85 -5.10
CA VAL A 52 -10.39 -36.64 -5.90
C VAL A 52 -9.51 -35.64 -5.14
N GLY A 53 -9.01 -35.98 -3.95
CA GLY A 53 -8.16 -35.10 -3.15
C GLY A 53 -8.88 -33.91 -2.50
N ALA A 54 -10.22 -33.89 -2.56
CA ALA A 54 -11.05 -32.82 -2.00
C ALA A 54 -11.43 -33.05 -0.52
N TYR A 55 -11.10 -34.22 0.03
CA TYR A 55 -11.42 -34.53 1.43
C TYR A 55 -10.56 -33.74 2.39
N ILE A 56 -11.19 -32.91 3.18
CA ILE A 56 -10.54 -32.12 4.23
C ILE A 56 -10.83 -32.77 5.59
N VAL A 57 -9.77 -33.12 6.31
CA VAL A 57 -9.90 -33.60 7.67
C VAL A 57 -10.52 -32.49 8.53
N PRO A 58 -11.67 -32.73 9.22
CA PRO A 58 -12.27 -31.71 10.06
C PRO A 58 -11.24 -31.24 11.12
N SER A 59 -10.82 -30.01 11.01
CA SER A 59 -9.94 -29.36 11.98
C SER A 59 -10.76 -28.52 12.95
N ARG A 60 -10.26 -28.39 14.19
CA ARG A 60 -10.78 -27.46 15.19
C ARG A 60 -10.05 -26.11 15.14
N ALA A 61 -9.27 -25.89 14.10
CA ALA A 61 -8.52 -24.64 13.94
C ALA A 61 -9.46 -23.45 13.79
N THR A 62 -9.28 -22.44 14.63
CA THR A 62 -9.99 -21.18 14.56
C THR A 62 -9.31 -20.25 13.55
N LEU A 63 -10.06 -19.27 13.02
CA LEU A 63 -9.50 -18.25 12.15
C LEU A 63 -8.39 -17.45 12.85
N ALA A 64 -8.50 -17.18 14.15
CA ALA A 64 -7.47 -16.48 14.92
C ALA A 64 -6.16 -17.26 14.94
N ALA A 65 -6.19 -18.55 15.29
CA ALA A 65 -5.02 -19.42 15.31
C ALA A 65 -4.36 -19.53 13.92
N TYR A 66 -5.18 -19.67 12.89
CA TYR A 66 -4.71 -19.70 11.51
C TYR A 66 -4.02 -18.38 11.09
N LEU A 67 -4.64 -17.25 11.37
CA LEU A 67 -4.07 -15.95 10.99
C LEU A 67 -2.73 -15.68 11.68
N GLU A 68 -2.54 -16.10 12.92
CA GLU A 68 -1.23 -16.01 13.60
C GLU A 68 -0.18 -16.88 12.91
N ALA A 69 -0.51 -18.13 12.57
CA ALA A 69 0.39 -19.02 11.83
C ALA A 69 0.73 -18.46 10.44
N TRP A 70 -0.27 -17.93 9.73
CA TRP A 70 -0.09 -17.31 8.43
C TRP A 70 0.79 -16.05 8.50
N LEU A 71 0.57 -15.18 9.50
CA LEU A 71 1.39 -13.99 9.72
C LEU A 71 2.85 -14.35 10.02
N ALA A 72 3.09 -15.42 10.78
CA ALA A 72 4.45 -15.91 11.05
C ALA A 72 5.13 -16.38 9.75
N ASP A 73 4.41 -17.13 8.91
CA ASP A 73 4.92 -17.66 7.64
C ASP A 73 5.27 -16.55 6.63
N ILE A 74 4.41 -15.54 6.47
CA ILE A 74 4.66 -14.47 5.50
C ILE A 74 5.72 -13.45 5.96
N LYS A 75 6.19 -13.50 7.21
CA LYS A 75 7.09 -12.50 7.80
C LYS A 75 8.36 -12.29 6.96
N SER A 76 8.92 -13.36 6.41
CA SER A 76 10.12 -13.31 5.56
C SER A 76 9.83 -12.93 4.10
N ARG A 77 8.57 -13.04 3.65
CA ARG A 77 8.16 -12.84 2.23
C ARG A 77 7.61 -11.46 1.93
N VAL A 78 7.27 -10.69 2.95
CA VAL A 78 6.74 -9.33 2.79
C VAL A 78 7.64 -8.30 3.47
N THR A 79 7.53 -7.04 3.07
CA THR A 79 8.28 -5.98 3.75
C THR A 79 7.80 -5.84 5.20
N PRO A 80 8.71 -5.44 6.14
CA PRO A 80 8.34 -5.28 7.56
C PRO A 80 7.14 -4.36 7.78
N ASN A 81 7.00 -3.31 6.98
CA ASN A 81 5.86 -2.39 7.07
C ASN A 81 4.55 -3.06 6.61
N THR A 82 4.61 -3.88 5.56
CA THR A 82 3.47 -4.68 5.11
C THR A 82 3.07 -5.70 6.18
N HIS A 83 4.06 -6.39 6.76
CA HIS A 83 3.82 -7.34 7.85
C HIS A 83 3.17 -6.65 9.05
N GLN A 84 3.71 -5.52 9.50
CA GLN A 84 3.14 -4.74 10.60
C GLN A 84 1.69 -4.32 10.29
N ARG A 85 1.43 -3.85 9.06
CA ARG A 85 0.09 -3.47 8.62
C ARG A 85 -0.87 -4.65 8.64
N TYR A 86 -0.46 -5.81 8.15
CA TYR A 86 -1.27 -7.03 8.16
C TYR A 86 -1.56 -7.50 9.58
N THR A 87 -0.55 -7.51 10.45
CA THR A 87 -0.73 -7.84 11.88
C THR A 87 -1.74 -6.91 12.55
N GLN A 88 -1.66 -5.61 12.29
CA GLN A 88 -2.62 -4.64 12.84
C GLN A 88 -4.04 -4.88 12.32
N LEU A 89 -4.21 -5.11 11.01
CA LEU A 89 -5.53 -5.36 10.41
C LEU A 89 -6.14 -6.67 10.93
N ALA A 90 -5.35 -7.73 11.00
CA ALA A 90 -5.81 -9.03 11.52
C ALA A 90 -6.24 -8.91 12.98
N ARG A 91 -5.34 -8.48 13.86
CA ARG A 91 -5.57 -8.49 15.32
C ARG A 91 -6.60 -7.46 15.79
N LYS A 92 -6.67 -6.28 15.12
CA LYS A 92 -7.57 -5.20 15.58
C LYS A 92 -8.95 -5.23 14.94
N ASN A 93 -9.07 -5.78 13.72
CA ASN A 93 -10.30 -5.65 12.95
C ASN A 93 -10.94 -7.01 12.62
N ILE A 94 -10.15 -8.03 12.26
CA ILE A 94 -10.69 -9.32 11.81
C ILE A 94 -10.92 -10.26 13.00
N VAL A 95 -9.89 -10.49 13.79
CA VAL A 95 -9.93 -11.44 14.92
C VAL A 95 -11.03 -11.11 15.94
N PRO A 96 -11.30 -9.84 16.32
CA PRO A 96 -12.39 -9.55 17.27
C PRO A 96 -13.79 -9.93 16.78
N LEU A 97 -14.00 -10.07 15.47
CA LEU A 97 -15.31 -10.36 14.88
C LEU A 97 -15.46 -11.79 14.39
N LEU A 98 -14.38 -12.40 13.91
CA LEU A 98 -14.38 -13.69 13.22
C LEU A 98 -13.39 -14.69 13.82
N GLY A 99 -12.55 -14.28 14.76
CA GLY A 99 -11.43 -15.07 15.25
C GLY A 99 -11.80 -16.42 15.85
N GLU A 100 -12.90 -16.51 16.60
CA GLU A 100 -13.39 -17.74 17.24
C GLU A 100 -14.06 -18.71 16.26
N THR A 101 -14.37 -18.26 15.05
CA THR A 101 -14.98 -19.11 14.02
C THR A 101 -13.99 -20.17 13.56
N LEU A 102 -14.42 -21.42 13.51
CA LEU A 102 -13.60 -22.48 12.91
C LEU A 102 -13.43 -22.24 11.42
N LEU A 103 -12.24 -22.48 10.88
CA LEU A 103 -11.94 -22.27 9.47
C LEU A 103 -12.92 -22.97 8.52
N LYS A 104 -13.30 -24.22 8.85
CA LYS A 104 -14.24 -25.02 8.08
C LYS A 104 -15.66 -24.43 8.04
N ASP A 105 -16.04 -23.68 9.07
CA ASP A 105 -17.39 -23.12 9.26
C ASP A 105 -17.48 -21.65 8.81
N LEU A 106 -16.38 -21.08 8.34
CA LEU A 106 -16.34 -19.70 7.88
C LEU A 106 -17.13 -19.52 6.57
N GLN A 107 -18.24 -18.78 6.64
CA GLN A 107 -19.17 -18.55 5.54
C GLN A 107 -19.00 -17.16 4.95
N PRO A 108 -19.26 -16.96 3.63
CA PRO A 108 -19.26 -15.64 2.99
C PRO A 108 -20.15 -14.61 3.68
N ALA A 109 -21.33 -15.03 4.17
CA ALA A 109 -22.28 -14.16 4.87
C ALA A 109 -21.68 -13.61 6.17
N MET A 110 -20.93 -14.41 6.94
CA MET A 110 -20.26 -13.98 8.17
C MET A 110 -19.21 -12.91 7.89
N ILE A 111 -18.43 -13.07 6.81
CA ILE A 111 -17.41 -12.10 6.39
C ILE A 111 -18.09 -10.81 5.96
N SER A 112 -19.15 -10.89 5.16
CA SER A 112 -19.91 -9.72 4.71
C SER A 112 -20.50 -8.94 5.90
N HIS A 113 -21.10 -9.64 6.86
CA HIS A 113 -21.64 -9.03 8.09
C HIS A 113 -20.53 -8.38 8.95
N ALA A 114 -19.36 -9.03 9.06
CA ALA A 114 -18.22 -8.44 9.75
C ALA A 114 -17.76 -7.13 9.08
N TYR A 115 -17.77 -7.05 7.74
CA TYR A 115 -17.44 -5.79 7.05
C TYR A 115 -18.47 -4.69 7.29
N SER A 116 -19.76 -5.00 7.33
CA SER A 116 -20.80 -4.04 7.69
C SER A 116 -20.57 -3.49 9.10
N ARG A 117 -20.33 -4.36 10.09
CA ARG A 117 -19.99 -3.94 11.45
C ARG A 117 -18.74 -3.05 11.52
N LEU A 118 -17.69 -3.37 10.75
CA LEU A 118 -16.49 -2.53 10.70
C LEU A 118 -16.78 -1.15 10.11
N LEU A 119 -17.67 -1.04 9.12
CA LEU A 119 -18.07 0.23 8.53
C LEU A 119 -18.93 1.07 9.47
N GLU A 120 -19.72 0.45 10.34
CA GLU A 120 -20.62 1.12 11.28
C GLU A 120 -19.93 1.54 12.58
N SER A 121 -19.14 0.66 13.18
CA SER A 121 -18.62 0.80 14.54
C SER A 121 -17.18 0.36 14.75
N GLY A 122 -16.40 0.16 13.69
CA GLY A 122 -15.05 -0.40 13.77
C GLY A 122 -13.97 0.55 14.32
N HIS A 123 -14.25 1.82 14.55
CA HIS A 123 -13.24 2.77 15.00
C HIS A 123 -13.21 2.90 16.52
N LYS A 124 -12.01 2.79 17.14
CA LYS A 124 -11.83 2.84 18.61
C LYS A 124 -12.36 4.12 19.31
N ARG A 125 -12.44 5.21 18.57
CA ARG A 125 -12.91 6.53 19.08
C ARG A 125 -14.39 6.78 18.75
N GLY A 126 -15.13 5.73 18.39
CA GLY A 126 -16.51 5.81 17.89
C GLY A 126 -16.57 5.97 16.36
N GLY A 127 -17.70 5.50 15.77
CA GLY A 127 -17.93 5.49 14.34
C GLY A 127 -17.28 4.32 13.60
N GLY A 128 -17.48 4.27 12.29
CA GLY A 128 -17.01 3.19 11.42
C GLY A 128 -15.60 3.40 10.88
N LEU A 129 -15.01 2.31 10.39
CA LEU A 129 -13.79 2.35 9.60
C LEU A 129 -14.08 2.86 8.18
N SER A 130 -13.10 3.51 7.56
CA SER A 130 -13.22 3.87 6.15
C SER A 130 -13.34 2.63 5.25
N ALA A 131 -14.08 2.75 4.14
CA ALA A 131 -14.20 1.71 3.12
C ALA A 131 -12.82 1.21 2.64
N GLY A 132 -11.83 2.09 2.55
CA GLY A 132 -10.45 1.74 2.23
C GLY A 132 -9.81 0.80 3.25
N THR A 133 -10.05 1.02 4.56
CA THR A 133 -9.51 0.14 5.60
C THR A 133 -10.18 -1.23 5.57
N VAL A 134 -11.51 -1.29 5.43
CA VAL A 134 -12.24 -2.57 5.31
C VAL A 134 -11.84 -3.33 4.05
N ARG A 135 -11.61 -2.64 2.93
CA ARG A 135 -11.06 -3.25 1.72
C ARG A 135 -9.66 -3.86 1.95
N HIS A 136 -8.81 -3.21 2.75
CA HIS A 136 -7.52 -3.80 3.14
C HIS A 136 -7.69 -5.05 4.01
N CYS A 137 -8.68 -5.09 4.91
CA CYS A 137 -9.03 -6.31 5.65
C CYS A 137 -9.46 -7.43 4.70
N HIS A 138 -10.28 -7.12 3.68
CA HIS A 138 -10.67 -8.09 2.65
C HIS A 138 -9.46 -8.64 1.88
N ILE A 139 -8.56 -7.78 1.41
CA ILE A 139 -7.36 -8.20 0.67
C ILE A 139 -6.49 -9.14 1.51
N LEU A 140 -6.29 -8.80 2.79
CA LEU A 140 -5.55 -9.65 3.74
C LEU A 140 -6.24 -11.00 3.92
N LEU A 141 -7.53 -10.99 4.27
CA LEU A 141 -8.27 -12.20 4.56
C LEU A 141 -8.36 -13.11 3.34
N LYS A 142 -8.61 -12.54 2.15
CA LYS A 142 -8.62 -13.28 0.89
C LYS A 142 -7.25 -13.92 0.59
N ALA A 143 -6.15 -13.21 0.80
CA ALA A 143 -4.80 -13.75 0.60
C ALA A 143 -4.48 -14.88 1.60
N ALA A 144 -4.83 -14.69 2.88
CA ALA A 144 -4.63 -15.70 3.90
C ALA A 144 -5.44 -16.96 3.59
N LEU A 145 -6.73 -16.84 3.34
CA LEU A 145 -7.60 -17.98 3.05
C LEU A 145 -7.26 -18.69 1.73
N ALA A 146 -6.76 -17.97 0.72
CA ALA A 146 -6.21 -18.58 -0.48
C ALA A 146 -4.97 -19.46 -0.17
N GLN A 147 -4.20 -19.11 0.85
CA GLN A 147 -3.09 -19.93 1.31
C GLN A 147 -3.60 -21.17 2.09
N ALA A 148 -4.68 -21.05 2.89
CA ALA A 148 -5.31 -22.16 3.60
C ALA A 148 -5.79 -23.24 2.63
N VAL A 149 -6.38 -22.85 1.48
CA VAL A 149 -6.77 -23.79 0.41
C VAL A 149 -5.57 -24.60 -0.09
N ARG A 150 -4.37 -23.99 -0.15
CA ARG A 150 -3.14 -24.62 -0.67
C ARG A 150 -2.38 -25.42 0.37
N TRP A 151 -2.38 -25.01 1.64
CA TRP A 151 -1.57 -25.65 2.68
C TRP A 151 -2.05 -27.05 3.04
N GLY A 152 -3.37 -27.27 3.06
CA GLY A 152 -3.91 -28.53 3.52
C GLY A 152 -3.73 -28.77 5.04
N GLY A 153 -3.84 -30.03 5.47
CA GLY A 153 -3.66 -30.40 6.88
C GLY A 153 -4.67 -29.74 7.82
N ASP A 154 -4.21 -29.30 8.99
CA ASP A 154 -5.07 -28.68 10.01
C ASP A 154 -5.66 -27.32 9.59
N TRP A 155 -5.08 -26.67 8.57
CA TRP A 155 -5.52 -25.37 8.04
C TRP A 155 -6.37 -25.50 6.77
N ALA A 156 -6.65 -26.74 6.32
CA ALA A 156 -7.32 -26.98 5.06
C ALA A 156 -8.75 -26.45 5.02
N ILE A 157 -9.07 -25.73 3.96
CA ILE A 157 -10.43 -25.40 3.54
C ILE A 157 -10.62 -25.76 2.06
N SER A 158 -11.81 -26.18 1.67
CA SER A 158 -12.09 -26.61 0.28
C SER A 158 -12.13 -25.46 -0.71
N ARG A 159 -12.53 -24.29 -0.26
CA ARG A 159 -12.68 -23.08 -1.08
C ARG A 159 -12.46 -21.84 -0.22
N ASN A 160 -12.06 -20.75 -0.88
CA ASN A 160 -11.90 -19.48 -0.21
C ASN A 160 -13.25 -18.75 -0.11
N PRO A 161 -13.84 -18.59 1.10
CA PRO A 161 -15.13 -17.92 1.23
C PRO A 161 -15.10 -16.45 0.84
N CYS A 162 -13.92 -15.79 0.83
CA CYS A 162 -13.78 -14.42 0.37
C CYS A 162 -14.03 -14.23 -1.14
N ASP A 163 -13.97 -15.30 -1.94
CA ASP A 163 -14.21 -15.20 -3.39
C ASP A 163 -15.67 -14.84 -3.72
N ALA A 164 -16.60 -15.23 -2.82
CA ALA A 164 -18.01 -14.89 -2.93
C ALA A 164 -18.39 -13.56 -2.25
N VAL A 165 -17.43 -12.84 -1.63
CA VAL A 165 -17.68 -11.58 -0.90
C VAL A 165 -17.19 -10.40 -1.72
N ARG A 166 -18.05 -9.41 -1.94
CA ARG A 166 -17.66 -8.14 -2.57
C ARG A 166 -17.11 -7.18 -1.51
N PRO A 167 -15.88 -6.69 -1.68
CA PRO A 167 -15.35 -5.66 -0.78
C PRO A 167 -16.10 -4.33 -0.95
N PRO A 168 -16.10 -3.45 0.06
CA PRO A 168 -16.71 -2.13 -0.05
C PRO A 168 -16.18 -1.36 -1.26
N LYS A 169 -17.08 -0.65 -1.97
CA LYS A 169 -16.70 0.26 -3.05
C LYS A 169 -15.92 1.44 -2.48
N LEU A 170 -14.85 1.81 -3.16
CA LEU A 170 -14.14 3.05 -2.84
C LEU A 170 -14.81 4.20 -3.59
N SER A 171 -15.24 5.21 -2.89
CA SER A 171 -15.58 6.46 -3.54
C SER A 171 -14.28 7.11 -4.02
N PRO A 172 -14.20 7.60 -5.27
CA PRO A 172 -13.07 8.39 -5.72
C PRO A 172 -12.91 9.59 -4.78
N GLY A 173 -11.85 9.60 -3.97
CA GLY A 173 -11.56 10.74 -3.12
C GLY A 173 -11.18 11.94 -4.01
N LYS A 174 -11.74 13.12 -3.75
CA LYS A 174 -11.20 14.35 -4.35
C LYS A 174 -9.72 14.44 -3.95
N MET A 175 -8.86 14.51 -4.94
CA MET A 175 -7.44 14.72 -4.72
C MET A 175 -7.25 16.21 -4.43
N ASN A 176 -7.01 16.54 -3.16
CA ASN A 176 -6.72 17.91 -2.77
C ASN A 176 -5.24 18.18 -3.05
N THR A 177 -4.97 18.90 -4.13
CA THR A 177 -3.63 19.42 -4.47
C THR A 177 -3.66 20.93 -4.44
N TYR A 178 -2.53 21.54 -4.20
CA TYR A 178 -2.37 22.98 -4.36
C TYR A 178 -2.22 23.34 -5.84
N ASP A 179 -2.87 24.40 -6.27
CA ASP A 179 -2.58 25.06 -7.53
C ASP A 179 -1.25 25.84 -7.43
N VAL A 180 -0.86 26.51 -8.51
CA VAL A 180 0.42 27.25 -8.58
C VAL A 180 0.44 28.41 -7.57
N ALA A 181 -0.67 29.16 -7.44
CA ALA A 181 -0.76 30.30 -6.53
C ALA A 181 -0.68 29.85 -5.07
N GLN A 182 -1.42 28.80 -4.72
CA GLN A 182 -1.36 28.19 -3.37
C GLN A 182 0.02 27.59 -3.07
N THR A 183 0.71 27.06 -4.09
CA THR A 183 2.07 26.53 -3.95
C THR A 183 3.07 27.65 -3.67
N VAL A 184 2.98 28.78 -4.35
CA VAL A 184 3.80 29.96 -4.09
C VAL A 184 3.54 30.49 -2.68
N ALA A 185 2.25 30.69 -2.34
CA ALA A 185 1.87 31.15 -1.00
C ALA A 185 2.35 30.19 0.11
N LEU A 186 2.33 28.88 -0.14
CA LEU A 186 2.89 27.89 0.79
C LEU A 186 4.40 28.12 0.97
N LEU A 187 5.15 28.23 -0.13
CA LEU A 187 6.61 28.38 -0.06
C LEU A 187 7.00 29.66 0.69
N ASP A 188 6.27 30.76 0.48
CA ASP A 188 6.49 32.01 1.21
C ASP A 188 6.16 31.86 2.71
N ALA A 189 5.04 31.25 3.03
CA ALA A 189 4.60 31.04 4.42
C ALA A 189 5.54 30.13 5.23
N VAL A 190 6.25 29.21 4.58
CA VAL A 190 7.12 28.23 5.25
C VAL A 190 8.62 28.53 5.09
N ARG A 191 9.01 29.61 4.42
CA ARG A 191 10.40 29.94 4.08
C ARG A 191 11.33 29.97 5.30
N GLY A 192 10.89 30.50 6.42
CA GLY A 192 11.69 30.54 7.66
C GLY A 192 11.63 29.26 8.50
N SER A 193 10.88 28.25 8.07
CA SER A 193 10.72 27.02 8.83
C SER A 193 11.86 26.03 8.55
N ARG A 194 12.13 25.18 9.56
CA ARG A 194 13.08 24.07 9.43
C ARG A 194 12.65 23.04 8.37
N LEU A 195 11.35 22.97 8.07
CA LEU A 195 10.81 22.06 7.06
C LEU A 195 10.91 22.62 5.64
N PHE A 196 11.27 23.89 5.45
CA PHE A 196 11.30 24.53 4.15
C PHE A 196 12.06 23.70 3.09
N PRO A 197 13.29 23.20 3.34
CA PRO A 197 13.98 22.38 2.34
C PRO A 197 13.25 21.07 2.00
N SER A 198 12.56 20.47 2.98
CA SER A 198 11.72 19.28 2.76
C SER A 198 10.52 19.56 1.86
N VAL A 199 9.90 20.72 2.05
CA VAL A 199 8.77 21.19 1.23
C VAL A 199 9.23 21.49 -0.18
N LEU A 200 10.36 22.18 -0.36
CA LEU A 200 10.97 22.42 -1.67
C LEU A 200 11.22 21.13 -2.45
N LEU A 201 11.87 20.14 -1.80
CA LEU A 201 12.15 18.85 -2.41
C LEU A 201 10.86 18.09 -2.83
N ALA A 202 9.80 18.20 -2.03
CA ALA A 202 8.52 17.55 -2.33
C ALA A 202 7.76 18.29 -3.46
N VAL A 203 7.72 19.63 -3.43
CA VAL A 203 6.93 20.46 -4.35
C VAL A 203 7.64 20.67 -5.68
N LEU A 204 8.96 20.94 -5.70
CA LEU A 204 9.70 21.28 -6.92
C LEU A 204 10.41 20.09 -7.57
N CYS A 205 10.69 19.04 -6.80
CA CYS A 205 11.33 17.83 -7.32
C CYS A 205 10.43 16.59 -7.28
N GLY A 206 9.26 16.67 -6.64
CA GLY A 206 8.30 15.56 -6.56
C GLY A 206 8.80 14.37 -5.73
N LEU A 207 9.70 14.57 -4.76
CA LEU A 207 10.25 13.49 -3.95
C LEU A 207 9.18 12.90 -3.01
N ARG A 208 9.22 11.58 -2.83
CA ARG A 208 8.42 10.92 -1.79
C ARG A 208 8.95 11.26 -0.41
N ARG A 209 8.09 11.27 0.61
CA ARG A 209 8.48 11.53 2.01
C ARG A 209 9.71 10.71 2.45
N GLY A 210 9.74 9.41 2.13
CA GLY A 210 10.87 8.55 2.48
C GLY A 210 12.14 8.87 1.69
N GLU A 211 12.03 9.36 0.46
CA GLU A 211 13.15 9.82 -0.36
C GLU A 211 13.73 11.13 0.19
N VAL A 212 12.86 12.06 0.59
CA VAL A 212 13.27 13.31 1.28
C VAL A 212 14.03 13.00 2.56
N ALA A 213 13.53 12.08 3.39
CA ALA A 213 14.16 11.70 4.66
C ALA A 213 15.45 10.87 4.50
N ALA A 214 15.69 10.30 3.31
CA ALA A 214 16.87 9.50 3.02
C ALA A 214 17.95 10.23 2.21
N LEU A 215 17.66 11.44 1.73
CA LEU A 215 18.56 12.17 0.83
C LEU A 215 19.82 12.62 1.59
N ARG A 216 20.99 12.31 1.02
CA ARG A 216 22.32 12.73 1.54
C ARG A 216 22.97 13.72 0.59
N TRP A 217 23.86 14.57 1.12
CA TRP A 217 24.57 15.59 0.34
C TRP A 217 25.42 15.00 -0.78
N GLY A 218 26.02 13.83 -0.60
CA GLY A 218 26.76 13.12 -1.66
C GLY A 218 25.89 12.66 -2.87
N LYS A 219 24.55 12.81 -2.78
CA LYS A 219 23.61 12.54 -3.89
C LYS A 219 23.01 13.81 -4.47
N VAL A 220 23.50 14.98 -4.06
CA VAL A 220 23.09 16.30 -4.54
C VAL A 220 24.28 16.96 -5.22
N ASP A 221 24.22 17.05 -6.54
CA ASP A 221 25.21 17.77 -7.34
C ASP A 221 24.69 19.18 -7.63
N LEU A 222 25.17 20.15 -6.82
CA LEU A 222 24.76 21.56 -6.93
C LEU A 222 25.42 22.27 -8.13
N ASN A 223 26.49 21.70 -8.71
CA ASN A 223 27.15 22.27 -9.89
C ASN A 223 26.45 21.79 -11.16
N ALA A 224 26.16 20.49 -11.25
CA ALA A 224 25.38 19.93 -12.37
C ALA A 224 23.87 20.18 -12.21
N GLY A 225 23.40 20.79 -11.11
CA GLY A 225 21.98 21.05 -10.87
C GLY A 225 21.14 19.77 -10.85
N SER A 226 21.52 18.77 -10.09
CA SER A 226 20.81 17.48 -10.08
C SER A 226 20.84 16.75 -8.74
N ILE A 227 19.83 15.93 -8.52
CA ILE A 227 19.73 14.99 -7.37
C ILE A 227 19.61 13.57 -7.90
N THR A 228 20.37 12.65 -7.31
CA THR A 228 20.27 11.22 -7.57
C THR A 228 19.53 10.52 -6.41
N ILE A 229 18.38 9.92 -6.70
CA ILE A 229 17.53 9.26 -5.71
C ILE A 229 17.77 7.75 -5.80
N ILE A 230 18.46 7.19 -4.81
CA ILE A 230 18.80 5.76 -4.73
C ILE A 230 18.26 5.09 -3.47
N GLN A 231 17.74 5.86 -2.52
CA GLN A 231 17.27 5.34 -1.24
C GLN A 231 15.95 5.99 -0.81
N SER A 232 15.24 5.26 0.03
CA SER A 232 14.02 5.74 0.69
C SER A 232 14.00 5.24 2.14
N ALA A 233 13.77 6.14 3.08
CA ALA A 233 13.60 5.81 4.49
C ALA A 233 12.20 5.22 4.74
N GLU A 234 12.17 4.07 5.39
CA GLU A 234 10.96 3.40 5.87
C GLU A 234 11.03 3.30 7.40
N GLN A 235 9.95 3.70 8.06
CA GLN A 235 9.86 3.60 9.51
C GLN A 235 8.86 2.51 9.92
N VAL A 236 9.34 1.56 10.73
CA VAL A 236 8.55 0.47 11.30
C VAL A 236 8.68 0.55 12.83
N GLY A 237 7.62 0.97 13.50
CA GLY A 237 7.68 1.32 14.92
C GLY A 237 8.64 2.51 15.16
N THR A 238 9.66 2.29 15.98
CA THR A 238 10.74 3.26 16.26
C THR A 238 11.94 3.13 15.34
N THR A 239 12.06 2.03 14.57
CA THR A 239 13.22 1.74 13.73
C THR A 239 13.06 2.36 12.35
N VAL A 240 14.07 3.11 11.90
CA VAL A 240 14.19 3.62 10.53
C VAL A 240 15.12 2.71 9.74
N ARG A 241 14.69 2.32 8.55
CA ARG A 241 15.46 1.52 7.59
C ARG A 241 15.59 2.27 6.28
N TYR A 242 16.75 2.15 5.65
CA TYR A 242 17.00 2.69 4.32
C TYR A 242 16.96 1.54 3.33
N LYS A 243 16.18 1.69 2.29
CA LYS A 243 16.02 0.70 1.23
C LYS A 243 16.00 1.37 -0.13
N GLU A 244 16.21 0.60 -1.17
CA GLU A 244 16.02 1.08 -2.53
C GLU A 244 14.61 1.64 -2.75
N PRO A 245 14.44 2.60 -3.67
CA PRO A 245 13.13 3.11 -4.03
C PRO A 245 12.19 1.98 -4.46
N LYS A 246 10.90 2.17 -4.23
CA LYS A 246 9.85 1.18 -4.53
C LYS A 246 9.79 0.76 -6.01
N SER A 247 10.41 1.56 -6.90
CA SER A 247 10.53 1.28 -8.34
C SER A 247 11.67 0.31 -8.69
N GLY A 248 12.53 -0.09 -7.74
CA GLY A 248 13.70 -0.94 -7.97
C GLY A 248 14.87 -0.26 -8.67
N HIS A 249 14.70 0.98 -9.13
CA HIS A 249 15.73 1.73 -9.85
C HIS A 249 15.91 3.12 -9.27
N GLY A 250 17.16 3.55 -9.16
CA GLY A 250 17.50 4.94 -8.88
C GLY A 250 17.07 5.85 -10.04
N ARG A 251 16.88 7.13 -9.75
CA ARG A 251 16.59 8.13 -10.79
C ARG A 251 17.32 9.43 -10.53
N LYS A 252 17.67 10.15 -11.60
CA LYS A 252 18.24 11.49 -11.55
C LYS A 252 17.13 12.51 -11.79
N VAL A 253 17.08 13.56 -10.97
CA VAL A 253 16.09 14.64 -11.03
C VAL A 253 16.84 15.94 -11.22
N ALA A 254 16.60 16.65 -12.34
CA ALA A 254 17.17 17.97 -12.59
C ALA A 254 16.56 19.01 -11.63
N LEU A 255 17.39 19.94 -11.19
CA LEU A 255 17.04 21.07 -10.34
C LEU A 255 16.91 22.34 -11.16
N SER A 256 15.99 23.23 -10.80
CA SER A 256 15.97 24.61 -11.29
C SER A 256 17.06 25.43 -10.60
N SER A 257 17.46 26.56 -11.21
CA SER A 257 18.42 27.50 -10.62
C SER A 257 18.00 27.95 -9.22
N MET A 258 16.74 28.30 -9.05
CA MET A 258 16.16 28.64 -7.74
C MET A 258 16.35 27.52 -6.71
N MET A 259 16.12 26.26 -7.11
CA MET A 259 16.29 25.13 -6.20
C MET A 259 17.76 24.90 -5.82
N VAL A 260 18.69 25.12 -6.74
CA VAL A 260 20.14 25.05 -6.49
C VAL A 260 20.56 26.11 -5.47
N GLU A 261 20.10 27.35 -5.64
CA GLU A 261 20.38 28.45 -4.71
C GLU A 261 19.85 28.19 -3.30
N GLU A 262 18.61 27.76 -3.19
CA GLU A 262 18.00 27.43 -1.89
C GLU A 262 18.70 26.25 -1.20
N LEU A 263 19.11 25.23 -1.95
CA LEU A 263 19.88 24.11 -1.40
C LEU A 263 21.31 24.53 -0.99
N ARG A 264 21.97 25.43 -1.72
CA ARG A 264 23.26 26.01 -1.31
C ARG A 264 23.12 26.79 -0.01
N ALA A 265 22.12 27.64 0.09
CA ALA A 265 21.82 28.39 1.31
C ALA A 265 21.48 27.46 2.48
N HIS A 266 20.72 26.41 2.23
CA HIS A 266 20.42 25.39 3.24
C HIS A 266 21.68 24.65 3.72
N ARG A 267 22.55 24.22 2.78
CA ARG A 267 23.81 23.54 3.11
C ARG A 267 24.70 24.43 3.98
N LEU A 268 24.79 25.71 3.67
CA LEU A 268 25.56 26.68 4.45
C LEU A 268 25.01 26.82 5.88
N ARG A 269 23.69 27.03 6.03
CA ARG A 269 23.06 27.12 7.36
C ARG A 269 23.27 25.84 8.17
N GLN A 270 23.03 24.68 7.57
CA GLN A 270 23.23 23.38 8.24
C GLN A 270 24.69 23.16 8.62
N SER A 271 25.65 23.58 7.77
CA SER A 271 27.08 23.50 8.08
C SER A 271 27.44 24.33 9.31
N GLN A 272 26.91 25.56 9.40
CA GLN A 272 27.13 26.44 10.56
C GLN A 272 26.50 25.86 11.84
N GLU A 273 25.28 25.29 11.75
CA GLU A 273 24.63 24.67 12.89
C GLU A 273 25.41 23.46 13.40
N LEU A 274 25.82 22.56 12.51
CA LEU A 274 26.57 21.36 12.85
C LEU A 274 27.98 21.65 13.37
N LEU A 275 28.63 22.66 12.80
CA LEU A 275 29.97 23.06 13.23
C LEU A 275 29.99 23.56 14.68
N ARG A 276 28.92 24.21 15.15
CA ARG A 276 28.77 24.59 16.56
C ARG A 276 28.77 23.39 17.53
N LEU A 277 28.41 22.20 16.99
CA LEU A 277 28.44 20.93 17.71
C LEU A 277 29.72 20.12 17.43
N GLY A 278 30.71 20.72 16.74
CA GLY A 278 31.94 20.02 16.34
C GLY A 278 31.77 19.04 15.19
N ILE A 279 30.61 19.05 14.48
CA ILE A 279 30.30 18.13 13.40
C ILE A 279 30.55 18.81 12.06
N ARG A 280 31.31 18.17 11.16
CA ARG A 280 31.50 18.65 9.79
C ARG A 280 30.52 17.95 8.85
N ILE A 281 29.97 18.68 7.86
CA ILE A 281 29.18 18.11 6.78
C ILE A 281 30.07 17.24 5.90
N THR A 282 29.60 16.04 5.60
CA THR A 282 30.20 15.09 4.65
C THR A 282 29.18 14.68 3.60
N ASP A 283 29.59 13.90 2.63
CA ASP A 283 28.68 13.31 1.63
C ASP A 283 27.61 12.40 2.26
N GLU A 284 27.90 11.82 3.41
CA GLU A 284 26.98 10.96 4.18
C GLU A 284 25.97 11.76 5.04
N THR A 285 26.19 13.06 5.22
CA THR A 285 25.27 13.92 5.98
C THR A 285 23.91 14.01 5.27
N PHE A 286 22.83 13.82 6.03
CA PHE A 286 21.48 13.96 5.49
C PHE A 286 21.16 15.41 5.15
N VAL A 287 20.54 15.63 3.98
CA VAL A 287 20.06 16.96 3.59
C VAL A 287 19.00 17.46 4.57
N ILE A 288 18.10 16.55 4.98
CA ILE A 288 17.09 16.83 5.99
C ILE A 288 17.46 16.11 7.27
N ALA A 289 18.02 16.86 8.20
CA ALA A 289 18.52 16.36 9.47
C ALA A 289 17.90 17.11 10.65
N ARG A 290 18.05 16.52 11.82
CA ARG A 290 17.82 17.15 13.12
C ARG A 290 18.99 18.12 13.43
N GLU A 291 18.86 18.86 14.53
CA GLU A 291 19.90 19.81 15.00
C GLU A 291 21.23 19.14 15.31
N ASP A 292 21.17 17.90 15.77
CA ASP A 292 22.31 17.05 16.08
C ASP A 292 22.91 16.32 14.86
N GLY A 293 22.44 16.63 13.65
CA GLY A 293 22.88 15.98 12.40
C GLY A 293 22.27 14.60 12.13
N LEU A 294 21.53 14.03 13.09
CA LEU A 294 20.86 12.76 12.90
C LEU A 294 19.69 12.88 11.91
N PRO A 295 19.31 11.80 11.21
CA PRO A 295 18.26 11.84 10.22
C PRO A 295 16.90 12.21 10.85
N LEU A 296 16.14 13.05 10.17
CA LEU A 296 14.75 13.31 10.52
C LEU A 296 13.88 12.11 10.17
N GLN A 297 13.21 11.55 11.16
CA GLN A 297 12.37 10.37 10.96
C GLN A 297 11.15 10.70 10.07
N PRO A 298 10.73 9.77 9.16
CA PRO A 298 9.59 10.01 8.28
C PRO A 298 8.26 10.35 8.99
N GLN A 299 8.03 9.79 10.18
CA GLN A 299 6.83 10.12 10.95
C GLN A 299 6.92 11.52 11.57
N THR A 300 8.08 11.91 12.07
CA THR A 300 8.33 13.26 12.58
C THR A 300 8.08 14.30 11.50
N LEU A 301 8.62 14.09 10.29
CA LEU A 301 8.35 14.96 9.14
C LEU A 301 6.83 15.09 8.87
N THR A 302 6.07 14.00 8.98
CA THR A 302 4.61 14.05 8.79
C THR A 302 3.90 14.83 9.90
N HIS A 303 4.33 14.68 11.16
CA HIS A 303 3.72 15.39 12.29
C HIS A 303 4.03 16.87 12.26
N GLU A 304 5.28 17.23 11.98
CA GLU A 304 5.70 18.63 11.85
C GLU A 304 5.01 19.30 10.65
N TRP A 305 4.88 18.60 9.51
CA TRP A 305 4.12 19.08 8.37
C TRP A 305 2.67 19.42 8.74
N LYS A 306 1.98 18.54 9.48
CA LYS A 306 0.60 18.80 9.90
C LYS A 306 0.47 20.05 10.77
N ARG A 307 1.46 20.28 11.64
CA ARG A 307 1.51 21.48 12.50
C ARG A 307 1.80 22.74 11.67
N LEU A 308 2.71 22.63 10.72
CA LEU A 308 3.13 23.73 9.87
C LEU A 308 1.99 24.18 8.94
N VAL A 309 1.39 23.28 8.18
CA VAL A 309 0.31 23.60 7.23
C VAL A 309 -0.93 24.15 7.95
N ALA A 310 -1.17 23.77 9.19
CA ALA A 310 -2.29 24.31 9.97
C ALA A 310 -2.12 25.81 10.32
N LYS A 311 -0.89 26.36 10.24
CA LYS A 311 -0.55 27.75 10.53
C LYS A 311 -0.55 28.63 9.28
N THR A 312 -0.58 28.06 8.08
CA THR A 312 -0.46 28.81 6.80
C THR A 312 -1.78 29.42 6.33
N GLY A 313 -2.92 29.07 6.92
CA GLY A 313 -4.24 29.45 6.40
C GLY A 313 -4.66 28.70 5.11
N LEU A 314 -3.78 27.92 4.51
CA LEU A 314 -4.06 27.16 3.30
C LEU A 314 -4.86 25.87 3.58
N PRO A 315 -5.54 25.28 2.57
CA PRO A 315 -6.21 24.00 2.71
C PRO A 315 -5.29 22.92 3.27
N LYS A 316 -5.76 22.15 4.26
CA LYS A 316 -4.95 21.09 4.87
C LYS A 316 -4.77 19.92 3.91
N ILE A 317 -3.55 19.67 3.46
CA ILE A 317 -3.17 18.55 2.64
C ILE A 317 -2.09 17.68 3.33
N ARG A 318 -1.95 16.44 2.88
CA ARG A 318 -0.88 15.55 3.37
C ARG A 318 0.46 15.96 2.75
N PHE A 319 1.57 15.68 3.41
CA PHE A 319 2.91 15.92 2.84
C PHE A 319 3.09 15.23 1.46
N HIS A 320 2.48 14.05 1.26
CA HIS A 320 2.54 13.35 -0.02
C HIS A 320 1.77 14.06 -1.14
N ASP A 321 0.79 14.88 -0.81
CA ASP A 321 -0.02 15.62 -1.78
C ASP A 321 0.78 16.77 -2.43
N LEU A 322 1.90 17.22 -1.82
CA LEU A 322 2.86 18.13 -2.44
C LEU A 322 3.49 17.53 -3.71
N ARG A 323 3.78 16.25 -3.68
CA ARG A 323 4.24 15.51 -4.87
C ARG A 323 3.14 15.40 -5.93
N HIS A 324 1.88 15.25 -5.52
CA HIS A 324 0.75 15.29 -6.45
C HIS A 324 0.61 16.69 -7.08
N ALA A 325 0.78 17.76 -6.29
CA ALA A 325 0.82 19.12 -6.82
C ALA A 325 1.94 19.28 -7.87
N HIS A 326 3.16 18.79 -7.59
CA HIS A 326 4.25 18.79 -8.58
C HIS A 326 3.87 18.07 -9.88
N ALA A 327 3.29 16.88 -9.78
CA ALA A 327 2.83 16.12 -10.95
C ALA A 327 1.79 16.89 -11.75
N THR A 328 0.80 17.47 -11.06
CA THR A 328 -0.25 18.31 -11.65
C THR A 328 0.33 19.53 -12.37
N HIS A 329 1.27 20.26 -11.73
CA HIS A 329 1.91 21.44 -12.33
C HIS A 329 2.70 21.08 -13.59
N MET A 330 3.46 19.98 -13.57
CA MET A 330 4.19 19.51 -14.77
C MET A 330 3.23 19.22 -15.92
N LEU A 331 2.15 18.48 -15.66
CA LEU A 331 1.17 18.12 -16.68
C LEU A 331 0.40 19.33 -17.19
N ALA A 332 0.01 20.25 -16.31
CA ALA A 332 -0.63 21.51 -16.66
C ALA A 332 0.29 22.43 -17.51
N SER A 333 1.61 22.35 -17.30
CA SER A 333 2.62 23.04 -18.10
C SER A 333 2.95 22.31 -19.43
N GLY A 334 2.19 21.28 -19.82
CA GLY A 334 2.37 20.56 -21.09
C GLY A 334 3.53 19.55 -21.10
N VAL A 335 4.12 19.23 -19.95
CA VAL A 335 5.17 18.20 -19.87
C VAL A 335 4.57 16.83 -20.18
N HIS A 336 5.19 16.11 -21.12
CA HIS A 336 4.70 14.80 -21.53
C HIS A 336 4.58 13.83 -20.33
N PRO A 337 3.46 13.09 -20.19
CA PRO A 337 3.20 12.22 -19.04
C PRO A 337 4.28 11.19 -18.75
N LYS A 338 4.99 10.69 -19.78
CA LYS A 338 6.12 9.78 -19.62
C LYS A 338 7.28 10.44 -18.88
N ILE A 339 7.64 11.67 -19.25
CA ILE A 339 8.72 12.45 -18.60
C ILE A 339 8.34 12.72 -17.14
N ALA A 340 7.09 13.14 -16.90
CA ALA A 340 6.59 13.35 -15.54
C ALA A 340 6.64 12.03 -14.71
N SER A 341 6.26 10.90 -15.30
CA SER A 341 6.30 9.58 -14.67
C SER A 341 7.74 9.16 -14.31
N GLU A 342 8.70 9.35 -15.21
CA GLU A 342 10.12 9.04 -14.99
C GLU A 342 10.71 9.93 -13.88
N ARG A 343 10.48 11.25 -13.95
CA ARG A 343 10.91 12.20 -12.91
C ARG A 343 10.36 11.84 -11.53
N LEU A 344 9.09 11.46 -11.47
CA LEU A 344 8.45 11.01 -10.24
C LEU A 344 8.89 9.59 -9.82
N GLY A 345 9.38 8.75 -10.73
CA GLY A 345 9.69 7.34 -10.47
C GLY A 345 8.42 6.54 -10.18
N HIS A 346 7.39 6.69 -11.00
CA HIS A 346 6.22 5.81 -10.97
C HIS A 346 6.56 4.50 -11.67
N SER A 347 6.15 3.39 -11.09
CA SER A 347 6.37 2.05 -11.67
C SER A 347 5.57 1.81 -12.95
N LYS A 348 4.50 2.56 -13.16
CA LYS A 348 3.64 2.52 -14.35
C LYS A 348 3.22 3.94 -14.72
N VAL A 349 3.29 4.26 -16.00
CA VAL A 349 2.84 5.58 -16.55
C VAL A 349 1.36 5.82 -16.27
N GLY A 350 0.54 4.75 -16.20
CA GLY A 350 -0.88 4.84 -15.85
C GLY A 350 -1.17 5.60 -14.57
N ILE A 351 -0.29 5.50 -13.54
CA ILE A 351 -0.44 6.27 -12.30
C ILE A 351 -0.37 7.79 -12.57
N THR A 352 0.46 8.20 -13.52
CA THR A 352 0.56 9.62 -13.93
C THR A 352 -0.62 10.02 -14.81
N LEU A 353 -1.09 9.13 -15.69
CA LEU A 353 -2.24 9.35 -16.54
C LEU A 353 -3.55 9.44 -15.75
N ASP A 354 -3.70 8.66 -14.67
CA ASP A 354 -4.85 8.78 -13.75
C ASP A 354 -4.91 10.17 -13.10
N LEU A 355 -3.75 10.78 -12.79
CA LEU A 355 -3.67 12.17 -12.34
C LEU A 355 -4.08 13.14 -13.46
N TYR A 356 -3.71 12.84 -14.69
CA TYR A 356 -3.93 13.68 -15.87
C TYR A 356 -5.42 13.82 -16.20
N SER A 357 -6.21 12.73 -16.10
CA SER A 357 -7.63 12.73 -16.42
C SER A 357 -8.48 13.62 -15.51
N HIS A 358 -7.95 14.00 -14.33
CA HIS A 358 -8.65 14.86 -13.36
C HIS A 358 -8.25 16.35 -13.45
N VAL A 359 -7.22 16.71 -14.24
CA VAL A 359 -6.55 18.02 -14.13
C VAL A 359 -6.92 18.98 -15.24
N LEU A 360 -7.31 18.52 -16.41
CA LEU A 360 -7.42 19.39 -17.59
C LEU A 360 -8.72 19.21 -18.39
N PRO A 361 -9.80 19.90 -18.03
CA PRO A 361 -10.86 20.21 -18.98
C PRO A 361 -10.27 21.11 -20.09
N GLY A 362 -10.60 20.86 -21.36
CA GLY A 362 -10.16 21.69 -22.50
C GLY A 362 -8.95 21.16 -23.28
N MET A 363 -8.38 20.02 -22.90
CA MET A 363 -7.22 19.46 -23.60
C MET A 363 -7.48 19.01 -25.04
N GLN A 364 -8.69 18.61 -25.37
CA GLN A 364 -9.02 18.21 -26.74
C GLN A 364 -9.02 19.43 -27.65
N GLU A 365 -9.57 20.53 -27.18
CA GLU A 365 -9.58 21.81 -27.88
C GLU A 365 -8.17 22.33 -28.11
N ASP A 366 -7.32 22.31 -27.08
CA ASP A 366 -5.91 22.70 -27.16
C ASP A 366 -5.11 21.80 -28.12
N ALA A 367 -5.38 20.49 -28.10
CA ALA A 367 -4.72 19.56 -29.02
C ALA A 367 -5.10 19.81 -30.47
N VAL A 368 -6.39 20.04 -30.74
CA VAL A 368 -6.88 20.39 -32.09
C VAL A 368 -6.27 21.70 -32.55
N ALA A 369 -6.26 22.75 -31.71
CA ALA A 369 -5.68 24.06 -32.05
C ALA A 369 -4.18 23.95 -32.37
N LYS A 370 -3.41 23.14 -31.66
CA LYS A 370 -1.99 22.87 -31.92
C LYS A 370 -1.77 22.16 -33.26
N VAL A 371 -2.59 21.16 -33.58
CA VAL A 371 -2.53 20.43 -34.86
C VAL A 371 -2.88 21.37 -36.01
N ASP A 372 -3.95 22.15 -35.88
CA ASP A 372 -4.35 23.16 -36.88
C ASP A 372 -3.27 24.21 -37.13
N ALA A 373 -2.70 24.77 -36.06
CA ALA A 373 -1.61 25.72 -36.16
C ALA A 373 -0.38 25.14 -36.88
N ALA A 374 -0.02 23.91 -36.61
CA ALA A 374 1.10 23.22 -37.28
C ALA A 374 0.82 22.98 -38.76
N MET A 375 -0.42 22.62 -39.13
CA MET A 375 -0.84 22.43 -40.51
C MET A 375 -0.86 23.76 -41.28
N GLN A 376 -1.39 24.82 -40.67
CA GLN A 376 -1.43 26.15 -41.27
C GLN A 376 -0.01 26.72 -41.48
N ALA A 377 0.88 26.58 -40.50
CA ALA A 377 2.28 27.02 -40.62
C ALA A 377 3.02 26.30 -41.77
N THR A 378 2.72 25.01 -42.01
CA THR A 378 3.30 24.24 -43.11
C THR A 378 2.73 24.68 -44.46
N ARG A 379 1.42 24.98 -44.50
CA ARG A 379 0.75 25.48 -45.72
C ARG A 379 1.31 26.85 -46.14
N ASN A 380 1.42 27.77 -45.20
CA ASN A 380 1.97 29.10 -45.44
C ASN A 380 3.42 29.06 -45.95
N LYS A 381 4.26 28.14 -45.43
CA LYS A 381 5.63 27.94 -45.94
C LYS A 381 5.68 27.42 -47.38
N ARG A 382 4.69 26.62 -47.82
CA ARG A 382 4.58 26.15 -49.21
C ARG A 382 4.14 27.24 -50.16
N ASP A 383 3.25 28.13 -49.72
CA ASP A 383 2.74 29.23 -50.52
C ASP A 383 3.78 30.35 -50.66
N THR A 384 4.71 30.54 -49.70
CA THR A 384 5.79 31.50 -49.76
C THR A 384 7.00 31.04 -50.63
N ASN A 385 7.09 29.73 -50.90
CA ASN A 385 8.13 29.12 -51.74
C ASN A 385 7.67 28.86 -53.21
N ARG A 386 6.48 29.34 -53.59
CA ARG A 386 5.97 29.37 -54.95
C ARG A 386 6.00 30.80 -55.49
#